data_24b8d6ed74055d9ddad0abe89b8079b7
#
_entry.id   24b8d6ed74055d9ddad0abe89b8079b7
#
_cell.length_a   1.000
_cell.length_b   1.000
_cell.length_c   1.000
_cell.angle_alpha   90.00
_cell.angle_beta   90.00
_cell.angle_gamma   90.00
#
_symmetry.space_group_name_H-M   'P 1'
#
loop_
_entity.id
_entity.type
_entity.pdbx_description
1 polymer ?
#
loop_
_entity_poly.entity_id
_entity_poly.type
_entity_poly.pdbx_seq_one_letter_code
_entity_poly.pdbx_strand_id
1 'polypeptide(L)'
;MNNYYIKFEEQLNKIKQYEEKPSLLLHACCCPCSSHCLEVLSGLFDITVFFYNPNIDNIEEYNKRLAELDRFTKEADFALDVKVVSGRYEPEVFYEMAKGREYLPERGERCYDCYRLRLKETADFALENGFDYFSTTLSISPYKNAQWLNEIGMELEREMLDQKPEAGLGKIPVFLFSDFKKKNGYKRSIELSEEYGLYRQDYCGCVFSKRDRDRKREQAIKK
;
A
#
# COMPACT_ATOMS: atom_id res chain seq x y z
N MET A 1 8.05 -6.44 21.62
CA MET A 1 7.21 -6.16 20.44
C MET A 1 7.71 -4.87 19.81
N ASN A 2 8.16 -4.88 18.58
CA ASN A 2 8.58 -3.67 17.88
C ASN A 2 7.35 -2.76 17.67
N ASN A 3 7.37 -1.56 18.24
CA ASN A 3 6.30 -0.59 18.01
C ASN A 3 6.60 0.22 16.75
N TYR A 4 6.18 -0.30 15.59
CA TYR A 4 6.40 0.35 14.29
C TYR A 4 5.74 1.72 14.17
N TYR A 5 4.71 1.98 14.96
CA TYR A 5 4.10 3.30 15.00
C TYR A 5 5.04 4.35 15.62
N ILE A 6 5.79 3.99 16.67
CA ILE A 6 6.82 4.88 17.25
C ILE A 6 7.92 5.17 16.22
N LYS A 7 8.42 4.12 15.54
CA LYS A 7 9.43 4.30 14.47
C LYS A 7 8.93 5.21 13.33
N PHE A 8 7.68 5.07 12.96
CA PHE A 8 7.03 5.95 11.99
C PHE A 8 7.03 7.42 12.46
N GLU A 9 6.60 7.68 13.69
CA GLU A 9 6.60 9.04 14.25
C GLU A 9 8.02 9.63 14.34
N GLU A 10 9.01 8.82 14.71
CA GLU A 10 10.42 9.23 14.74
C GLU A 10 10.93 9.61 13.35
N GLN A 11 10.60 8.83 12.31
CA GLN A 11 10.95 9.17 10.93
C GLN A 11 10.28 10.47 10.48
N LEU A 12 8.96 10.61 10.72
CA LEU A 12 8.25 11.84 10.37
C LEU A 12 8.83 13.08 11.08
N ASN A 13 9.21 12.94 12.35
CA ASN A 13 9.82 14.05 13.10
C ASN A 13 11.19 14.46 12.57
N LYS A 14 11.98 13.53 12.02
CA LYS A 14 13.23 13.85 11.31
C LYS A 14 12.95 14.56 9.99
N ILE A 15 11.98 14.07 9.22
CA ILE A 15 11.63 14.60 7.91
C ILE A 15 11.08 16.03 8.01
N LYS A 16 10.34 16.37 9.07
CA LYS A 16 9.88 17.74 9.35
C LYS A 16 11.02 18.77 9.49
N GLN A 17 12.24 18.30 9.71
CA GLN A 17 13.42 19.17 9.86
C GLN A 17 14.16 19.39 8.53
N TYR A 18 13.73 18.74 7.45
CA TYR A 18 14.33 18.91 6.14
C TYR A 18 13.88 20.23 5.51
N GLU A 19 14.79 20.89 4.81
CA GLU A 19 14.50 22.14 4.10
C GLU A 19 13.59 21.90 2.88
N GLU A 20 13.75 20.75 2.23
CA GLU A 20 12.96 20.32 1.08
C GLU A 20 12.22 19.02 1.39
N LYS A 21 11.04 18.85 0.81
CA LYS A 21 10.27 17.61 0.94
C LYS A 21 11.00 16.49 0.20
N PRO A 22 11.31 15.35 0.86
CA PRO A 22 11.84 14.20 0.16
C PRO A 22 10.75 13.52 -0.70
N SER A 23 11.18 12.84 -1.76
CA SER A 23 10.28 12.08 -2.62
C SER A 23 9.87 10.75 -1.97
N LEU A 24 8.58 10.40 -2.05
CA LEU A 24 8.01 9.16 -1.52
C LEU A 24 7.25 8.41 -2.61
N LEU A 25 7.64 7.16 -2.86
CA LEU A 25 6.81 6.21 -3.61
C LEU A 25 5.89 5.46 -2.65
N LEU A 26 4.58 5.70 -2.74
CA LEU A 26 3.59 5.15 -1.83
C LEU A 26 2.72 4.10 -2.55
N HIS A 27 2.94 2.81 -2.27
CA HIS A 27 2.09 1.76 -2.81
C HIS A 27 0.64 1.89 -2.31
N ALA A 28 -0.32 1.80 -3.22
CA ALA A 28 -1.74 1.86 -2.93
C ALA A 28 -2.54 0.74 -3.61
N CYS A 29 -3.57 0.23 -2.93
CA CYS A 29 -4.47 -0.79 -3.48
C CYS A 29 -5.90 -0.27 -3.75
N CYS A 30 -6.27 0.86 -3.18
CA CYS A 30 -7.59 1.47 -3.33
C CYS A 30 -7.60 2.87 -2.72
N CYS A 31 -8.49 3.71 -3.17
CA CYS A 31 -8.63 5.08 -2.72
C CYS A 31 -9.00 5.19 -1.22
N PRO A 32 -9.99 4.46 -0.67
CA PRO A 32 -10.31 4.53 0.76
C PRO A 32 -9.14 4.28 1.70
N CYS A 33 -8.23 3.36 1.30
CA CYS A 33 -7.03 3.09 2.09
C CYS A 33 -5.97 4.19 1.95
N SER A 34 -5.96 4.89 0.83
CA SER A 34 -4.97 5.93 0.54
C SER A 34 -5.36 7.29 1.13
N SER A 35 -6.64 7.57 1.28
CA SER A 35 -7.16 8.89 1.66
C SER A 35 -6.50 9.47 2.92
N HIS A 36 -6.57 8.78 4.04
CA HIS A 36 -5.92 9.22 5.27
C HIS A 36 -4.40 9.16 5.22
N CYS A 37 -3.82 8.21 4.49
CA CYS A 37 -2.37 8.16 4.33
C CYS A 37 -1.85 9.40 3.61
N LEU A 38 -2.54 9.85 2.57
CA LEU A 38 -2.23 11.07 1.84
C LEU A 38 -2.45 12.32 2.71
N GLU A 39 -3.55 12.40 3.47
CA GLU A 39 -3.81 13.49 4.42
C GLU A 39 -2.65 13.67 5.43
N VAL A 40 -2.05 12.56 5.90
CA VAL A 40 -0.92 12.60 6.86
C VAL A 40 0.40 12.95 6.20
N LEU A 41 0.64 12.51 4.96
CA LEU A 41 1.98 12.53 4.35
C LEU A 41 2.21 13.67 3.37
N SER A 42 1.17 14.21 2.71
CA SER A 42 1.31 15.20 1.64
C SER A 42 1.94 16.53 2.07
N GLY A 43 1.82 16.88 3.35
CA GLY A 43 2.51 18.03 3.93
C GLY A 43 4.03 17.84 4.10
N LEU A 44 4.52 16.58 4.08
CA LEU A 44 5.89 16.21 4.43
C LEU A 44 6.71 15.64 3.27
N PHE A 45 6.05 15.17 2.21
CA PHE A 45 6.68 14.49 1.08
C PHE A 45 6.15 14.99 -0.26
N ASP A 46 6.99 14.87 -1.29
CA ASP A 46 6.56 14.86 -2.68
C ASP A 46 6.14 13.43 -3.02
N ILE A 47 4.82 13.20 -3.07
CA ILE A 47 4.26 11.86 -3.16
C ILE A 47 3.97 11.46 -4.60
N THR A 48 4.45 10.27 -4.97
CA THR A 48 3.94 9.51 -6.10
C THR A 48 3.26 8.25 -5.58
N VAL A 49 1.96 8.11 -5.84
CA VAL A 49 1.22 6.88 -5.53
C VAL A 49 1.47 5.86 -6.63
N PHE A 50 1.93 4.68 -6.23
CA PHE A 50 2.18 3.55 -7.12
C PHE A 50 1.06 2.52 -6.99
N PHE A 51 0.27 2.37 -8.05
CA PHE A 51 -0.85 1.44 -8.10
C PHE A 51 -0.43 0.14 -8.78
N TYR A 52 0.20 -0.78 -8.03
CA TYR A 52 0.57 -2.11 -8.51
C TYR A 52 -0.15 -3.19 -7.69
N ASN A 53 -1.11 -3.87 -8.29
CA ASN A 53 -2.00 -4.79 -7.59
C ASN A 53 -2.33 -6.03 -8.45
N PRO A 54 -1.36 -6.93 -8.69
CA PRO A 54 -1.60 -8.15 -9.47
C PRO A 54 -2.60 -9.12 -8.80
N ASN A 55 -2.88 -8.90 -7.52
CA ASN A 55 -3.89 -9.66 -6.79
C ASN A 55 -5.34 -9.30 -7.15
N ILE A 56 -5.58 -8.19 -7.82
CA ILE A 56 -6.92 -7.85 -8.30
C ILE A 56 -7.16 -8.66 -9.57
N ASP A 57 -8.04 -9.67 -9.47
CA ASP A 57 -8.25 -10.67 -10.51
C ASP A 57 -9.10 -10.19 -11.69
N ASN A 58 -9.87 -9.11 -11.51
CA ASN A 58 -10.75 -8.55 -12.52
C ASN A 58 -10.23 -7.19 -13.00
N ILE A 59 -9.99 -7.04 -14.31
CA ILE A 59 -9.50 -5.80 -14.91
C ILE A 59 -10.47 -4.62 -14.71
N GLU A 60 -11.77 -4.86 -14.69
CA GLU A 60 -12.76 -3.80 -14.47
C GLU A 60 -12.66 -3.26 -13.04
N GLU A 61 -12.49 -4.15 -12.05
CA GLU A 61 -12.26 -3.77 -10.65
C GLU A 61 -10.92 -3.05 -10.48
N TYR A 62 -9.87 -3.51 -11.18
CA TYR A 62 -8.57 -2.84 -11.19
C TYR A 62 -8.70 -1.40 -11.72
N ASN A 63 -9.30 -1.24 -12.89
CA ASN A 63 -9.49 0.06 -13.53
C ASN A 63 -10.40 0.98 -12.70
N LYS A 64 -11.45 0.44 -12.10
CA LYS A 64 -12.35 1.20 -11.23
C LYS A 64 -11.61 1.77 -10.03
N ARG A 65 -10.76 0.96 -9.36
CA ARG A 65 -9.99 1.44 -8.20
C ARG A 65 -8.92 2.45 -8.58
N LEU A 66 -8.27 2.28 -9.73
CA LEU A 66 -7.27 3.21 -10.24
C LEU A 66 -7.92 4.55 -10.59
N ALA A 67 -9.03 4.54 -11.33
CA ALA A 67 -9.77 5.75 -11.71
C ALA A 67 -10.29 6.52 -10.47
N GLU A 68 -10.75 5.80 -9.46
CA GLU A 68 -11.19 6.39 -8.19
C GLU A 68 -10.04 7.08 -7.45
N LEU A 69 -8.87 6.47 -7.45
CA LEU A 69 -7.68 7.06 -6.83
C LEU A 69 -7.22 8.32 -7.58
N ASP A 70 -7.20 8.27 -8.91
CA ASP A 70 -6.86 9.42 -9.75
C ASP A 70 -7.88 10.58 -9.60
N ARG A 71 -9.18 10.27 -9.49
CA ARG A 71 -10.22 11.25 -9.18
C ARG A 71 -9.97 11.92 -7.83
N PHE A 72 -9.77 11.13 -6.78
CA PHE A 72 -9.57 11.62 -5.41
C PHE A 72 -8.37 12.57 -5.29
N THR A 73 -7.24 12.25 -5.93
CA THR A 73 -6.06 13.11 -5.90
C THR A 73 -6.26 14.46 -6.59
N LYS A 74 -7.26 14.58 -7.47
CA LYS A 74 -7.65 15.84 -8.12
C LYS A 74 -8.70 16.63 -7.35
N GLU A 75 -9.40 16.00 -6.41
CA GLU A 75 -10.50 16.63 -5.66
C GLU A 75 -10.11 17.00 -4.22
N ALA A 76 -9.21 16.26 -3.60
CA ALA A 76 -8.81 16.50 -2.22
C ALA A 76 -7.69 17.55 -2.14
N ASP A 77 -7.95 18.69 -1.51
CA ASP A 77 -7.03 19.84 -1.43
C ASP A 77 -5.61 19.45 -0.97
N PHE A 78 -5.51 18.52 -0.03
CA PHE A 78 -4.22 18.05 0.47
C PHE A 78 -3.50 17.08 -0.49
N ALA A 79 -4.14 16.66 -1.57
CA ALA A 79 -3.60 15.67 -2.51
C ALA A 79 -3.41 16.19 -3.94
N LEU A 80 -3.62 17.48 -4.19
CA LEU A 80 -3.56 18.08 -5.55
C LEU A 80 -2.20 17.93 -6.23
N ASP A 81 -1.10 17.90 -5.44
CA ASP A 81 0.26 17.73 -5.96
C ASP A 81 0.68 16.24 -6.05
N VAL A 82 -0.20 15.31 -5.64
CA VAL A 82 0.09 13.88 -5.64
C VAL A 82 -0.02 13.32 -7.05
N LYS A 83 1.05 12.66 -7.51
CA LYS A 83 1.06 11.94 -8.79
C LYS A 83 0.56 10.52 -8.61
N VAL A 84 -0.15 9.99 -9.61
CA VAL A 84 -0.59 8.59 -9.63
C VAL A 84 0.08 7.90 -10.82
N VAL A 85 0.78 6.80 -10.54
CA VAL A 85 1.42 5.95 -11.54
C VAL A 85 0.89 4.53 -11.39
N SER A 86 0.38 3.95 -12.47
CA SER A 86 0.00 2.54 -12.50
C SER A 86 1.20 1.67 -12.83
N GLY A 87 1.41 0.62 -12.05
CA GLY A 87 2.25 -0.51 -12.45
C GLY A 87 1.57 -1.36 -13.53
N ARG A 88 2.28 -2.38 -13.99
CA ARG A 88 1.77 -3.35 -14.95
C ARG A 88 0.60 -4.15 -14.33
N TYR A 89 -0.40 -4.48 -15.13
CA TYR A 89 -1.47 -5.38 -14.72
C TYR A 89 -1.11 -6.81 -15.14
N GLU A 90 -0.61 -7.58 -14.20
CA GLU A 90 -0.08 -8.95 -14.42
C GLU A 90 -0.66 -9.92 -13.37
N PRO A 91 -1.95 -10.25 -13.42
CA PRO A 91 -2.59 -11.13 -12.43
C PRO A 91 -1.96 -12.53 -12.38
N GLU A 92 -1.34 -12.98 -13.47
CA GLU A 92 -0.64 -14.27 -13.57
C GLU A 92 0.47 -14.40 -12.53
N VAL A 93 1.19 -13.30 -12.22
CA VAL A 93 2.27 -13.27 -11.23
C VAL A 93 1.72 -13.56 -9.83
N PHE A 94 0.53 -13.04 -9.52
CA PHE A 94 -0.15 -13.35 -8.26
C PHE A 94 -0.62 -14.80 -8.20
N TYR A 95 -1.16 -15.34 -9.28
CA TYR A 95 -1.62 -16.73 -9.33
C TYR A 95 -0.45 -17.71 -9.19
N GLU A 96 0.66 -17.47 -9.85
CA GLU A 96 1.86 -18.32 -9.70
C GLU A 96 2.40 -18.27 -8.26
N MET A 97 2.47 -17.09 -7.64
CA MET A 97 2.83 -16.94 -6.22
C MET A 97 1.88 -17.70 -5.29
N ALA A 98 0.57 -17.72 -5.60
CA ALA A 98 -0.46 -18.36 -4.78
C ALA A 98 -0.59 -19.87 -4.97
N LYS A 99 0.07 -20.44 -5.98
CA LYS A 99 -0.01 -21.86 -6.36
C LYS A 99 0.33 -22.79 -5.20
N GLY A 100 -0.54 -23.79 -4.97
CA GLY A 100 -0.45 -24.72 -3.85
C GLY A 100 -0.87 -24.16 -2.49
N ARG A 101 -1.31 -22.88 -2.44
CA ARG A 101 -1.74 -22.17 -1.22
C ARG A 101 -3.15 -21.56 -1.34
N GLU A 102 -3.92 -21.97 -2.34
CA GLU A 102 -5.26 -21.46 -2.65
C GLU A 102 -6.26 -21.71 -1.53
N TYR A 103 -6.03 -22.76 -0.74
CA TYR A 103 -6.85 -23.17 0.39
C TYR A 103 -6.58 -22.38 1.68
N LEU A 104 -5.44 -21.68 1.77
CA LEU A 104 -5.12 -20.91 2.96
C LEU A 104 -6.13 -19.76 3.19
N PRO A 105 -6.48 -19.48 4.45
CA PRO A 105 -7.40 -18.41 4.76
C PRO A 105 -6.81 -17.03 4.45
N GLU A 106 -7.66 -16.02 4.37
CA GLU A 106 -7.22 -14.63 4.39
C GLU A 106 -6.42 -14.35 5.68
N ARG A 107 -5.38 -13.54 5.59
CA ARG A 107 -4.38 -13.23 6.64
C ARG A 107 -3.38 -14.35 6.95
N GLY A 108 -3.39 -15.45 6.21
CA GLY A 108 -2.36 -16.49 6.27
C GLY A 108 -1.13 -16.18 5.41
N GLU A 109 -0.24 -17.16 5.27
CA GLU A 109 1.04 -17.04 4.56
C GLU A 109 0.90 -16.56 3.11
N ARG A 110 -0.13 -17.00 2.38
CA ARG A 110 -0.42 -16.47 1.04
C ARG A 110 -0.56 -14.94 1.03
N CYS A 111 -1.12 -14.35 2.08
CA CYS A 111 -1.23 -12.90 2.18
C CYS A 111 0.10 -12.23 2.50
N TYR A 112 0.98 -12.89 3.27
CA TYR A 112 2.34 -12.42 3.50
C TYR A 112 3.10 -12.30 2.18
N ASP A 113 3.10 -13.37 1.37
CA ASP A 113 3.77 -13.37 0.07
C ASP A 113 3.17 -12.36 -0.91
N CYS A 114 1.84 -12.19 -0.87
CA CYS A 114 1.17 -11.14 -1.65
C CYS A 114 1.61 -9.72 -1.24
N TYR A 115 1.89 -9.48 0.04
CA TYR A 115 2.45 -8.19 0.48
C TYR A 115 3.88 -8.03 -0.01
N ARG A 116 4.70 -9.09 0.12
CA ARG A 116 6.09 -9.08 -0.35
C ARG A 116 6.18 -8.83 -1.86
N LEU A 117 5.35 -9.52 -2.65
CA LEU A 117 5.26 -9.33 -4.10
C LEU A 117 5.02 -7.86 -4.47
N ARG A 118 4.04 -7.22 -3.85
CA ARG A 118 3.69 -5.83 -4.15
C ARG A 118 4.71 -4.83 -3.64
N LEU A 119 5.23 -5.05 -2.42
CA LEU A 119 6.25 -4.18 -1.84
C LEU A 119 7.60 -4.33 -2.57
N LYS A 120 7.93 -5.53 -3.07
CA LYS A 120 9.15 -5.75 -3.87
C LYS A 120 9.11 -4.91 -5.15
N GLU A 121 8.03 -4.98 -5.91
CA GLU A 121 7.87 -4.15 -7.11
C GLU A 121 7.90 -2.64 -6.78
N THR A 122 7.33 -2.25 -5.64
CA THR A 122 7.39 -0.86 -5.18
C THR A 122 8.81 -0.44 -4.83
N ALA A 123 9.57 -1.28 -4.16
CA ALA A 123 10.96 -1.01 -3.79
C ALA A 123 11.87 -0.92 -5.03
N ASP A 124 11.70 -1.85 -5.97
CA ASP A 124 12.44 -1.86 -7.24
C ASP A 124 12.15 -0.60 -8.05
N PHE A 125 10.88 -0.25 -8.22
CA PHE A 125 10.49 0.97 -8.92
C PHE A 125 11.02 2.22 -8.22
N ALA A 126 11.02 2.25 -6.89
CA ALA A 126 11.58 3.36 -6.13
C ALA A 126 13.09 3.52 -6.35
N LEU A 127 13.83 2.41 -6.36
CA LEU A 127 15.27 2.38 -6.63
C LEU A 127 15.59 2.85 -8.05
N GLU A 128 14.89 2.31 -9.05
CA GLU A 128 15.09 2.61 -10.48
C GLU A 128 14.80 4.08 -10.80
N ASN A 129 13.85 4.70 -10.10
CA ASN A 129 13.42 6.08 -10.34
C ASN A 129 13.96 7.09 -9.33
N GLY A 130 14.87 6.68 -8.44
CA GLY A 130 15.60 7.57 -7.54
C GLY A 130 14.76 8.20 -6.43
N PHE A 131 13.72 7.54 -5.96
CA PHE A 131 12.94 8.00 -4.81
C PHE A 131 13.76 7.94 -3.51
N ASP A 132 13.51 8.88 -2.60
CA ASP A 132 14.14 8.90 -1.28
C ASP A 132 13.56 7.87 -0.33
N TYR A 133 12.23 7.65 -0.43
CA TYR A 133 11.48 6.74 0.42
C TYR A 133 10.51 5.87 -0.37
N PHE A 134 10.19 4.70 0.18
CA PHE A 134 9.06 3.89 -0.26
C PHE A 134 8.23 3.38 0.93
N SER A 135 6.93 3.18 0.73
CA SER A 135 6.02 2.67 1.76
C SER A 135 4.73 2.11 1.15
N THR A 136 3.76 1.77 2.01
CA THR A 136 2.46 1.26 1.58
C THR A 136 1.30 1.77 2.43
N THR A 137 0.16 1.99 1.79
CA THR A 137 -1.10 2.32 2.47
C THR A 137 -1.77 1.10 3.10
N LEU A 138 -1.29 -0.12 2.86
CA LEU A 138 -1.92 -1.35 3.33
C LEU A 138 -2.06 -1.42 4.85
N SER A 139 -1.16 -0.80 5.60
CA SER A 139 -1.14 -0.83 7.05
C SER A 139 -2.33 -0.12 7.73
N ILE A 140 -3.13 0.66 6.98
CA ILE A 140 -4.34 1.30 7.50
C ILE A 140 -5.48 0.30 7.72
N SER A 141 -5.50 -0.77 6.92
CA SER A 141 -6.58 -1.74 6.99
C SER A 141 -6.50 -2.59 8.26
N PRO A 142 -7.60 -2.76 9.03
CA PRO A 142 -7.64 -3.67 10.18
C PRO A 142 -7.50 -5.13 9.76
N TYR A 143 -7.66 -5.41 8.47
CA TYR A 143 -7.53 -6.75 7.88
C TYR A 143 -6.11 -7.06 7.41
N LYS A 144 -5.16 -6.13 7.54
CA LYS A 144 -3.77 -6.31 7.13
C LYS A 144 -2.85 -6.31 8.34
N ASN A 145 -1.85 -7.19 8.29
CA ASN A 145 -0.86 -7.30 9.35
C ASN A 145 0.22 -6.23 9.17
N ALA A 146 0.15 -5.15 9.95
CA ALA A 146 1.11 -4.05 9.88
C ALA A 146 2.53 -4.50 10.28
N GLN A 147 2.68 -5.48 11.17
CA GLN A 147 3.98 -6.02 11.54
C GLN A 147 4.66 -6.63 10.32
N TRP A 148 3.99 -7.54 9.60
CA TRP A 148 4.52 -8.16 8.38
C TRP A 148 4.89 -7.13 7.31
N LEU A 149 4.04 -6.11 7.11
CA LEU A 149 4.32 -5.06 6.13
C LEU A 149 5.62 -4.30 6.44
N ASN A 150 5.86 -4.00 7.72
CA ASN A 150 7.07 -3.32 8.15
C ASN A 150 8.30 -4.22 8.11
N GLU A 151 8.16 -5.50 8.49
CA GLU A 151 9.24 -6.49 8.40
C GLU A 151 9.68 -6.69 6.95
N ILE A 152 8.72 -6.87 6.03
CA ILE A 152 8.99 -6.98 4.59
C ILE A 152 9.68 -5.72 4.06
N GLY A 153 9.20 -4.53 4.42
CA GLY A 153 9.81 -3.29 3.97
C GLY A 153 11.27 -3.13 4.41
N MET A 154 11.56 -3.47 5.67
CA MET A 154 12.93 -3.48 6.20
C MET A 154 13.83 -4.53 5.52
N GLU A 155 13.29 -5.71 5.24
CA GLU A 155 14.01 -6.76 4.52
C GLU A 155 14.39 -6.31 3.11
N LEU A 156 13.43 -5.71 2.37
CA LEU A 156 13.66 -5.20 1.03
C LEU A 156 14.69 -4.06 1.00
N GLU A 157 14.64 -3.14 1.96
CA GLU A 157 15.65 -2.09 2.11
C GLU A 157 17.04 -2.71 2.32
N ARG A 158 17.15 -3.73 3.20
CA ARG A 158 18.42 -4.43 3.43
C ARG A 158 18.90 -5.17 2.18
N GLU A 159 18.01 -5.86 1.47
CA GLU A 159 18.34 -6.54 0.22
C GLU A 159 18.94 -5.58 -0.82
N MET A 160 18.37 -4.36 -0.95
CA MET A 160 18.93 -3.33 -1.83
C MET A 160 20.30 -2.84 -1.37
N LEU A 161 20.51 -2.69 -0.04
CA LEU A 161 21.81 -2.31 0.52
C LEU A 161 22.89 -3.39 0.31
N ASP A 162 22.53 -4.67 0.47
CA ASP A 162 23.45 -5.81 0.34
C ASP A 162 23.84 -6.07 -1.13
N GLN A 163 22.91 -5.85 -2.06
CA GLN A 163 23.17 -5.99 -3.50
C GLN A 163 24.06 -4.90 -4.07
N LYS A 164 24.46 -3.91 -3.24
CA LYS A 164 25.21 -2.70 -3.57
C LYS A 164 25.43 -2.55 -5.06
N PRO A 165 24.78 -1.62 -5.71
CA PRO A 165 25.11 -1.35 -7.09
C PRO A 165 26.60 -1.01 -7.19
N GLU A 166 27.30 -1.65 -8.11
CA GLU A 166 28.58 -1.15 -8.57
C GLU A 166 28.44 0.34 -8.86
N ALA A 167 29.47 1.12 -8.54
CA ALA A 167 29.48 2.58 -8.57
C ALA A 167 28.69 3.14 -9.78
N GLY A 168 27.52 3.71 -9.53
CA GLY A 168 26.68 4.32 -10.59
C GLY A 168 25.17 4.22 -10.42
N LEU A 169 24.64 3.34 -9.57
CA LEU A 169 23.21 3.36 -9.24
C LEU A 169 22.92 4.37 -8.12
N GLY A 170 21.79 5.07 -8.27
CA GLY A 170 21.40 6.18 -7.43
C GLY A 170 21.23 5.88 -5.94
N LYS A 171 20.68 6.81 -5.21
CA LYS A 171 20.37 6.71 -3.79
C LYS A 171 19.43 5.53 -3.52
N ILE A 172 19.76 4.70 -2.52
CA ILE A 172 18.89 3.58 -2.10
C ILE A 172 17.70 4.16 -1.33
N PRO A 173 16.46 3.85 -1.73
CA PRO A 173 15.28 4.35 -1.03
C PRO A 173 15.14 3.72 0.36
N VAL A 174 14.83 4.56 1.35
CA VAL A 174 14.59 4.14 2.73
C VAL A 174 13.14 3.68 2.90
N PHE A 175 12.92 2.59 3.61
CA PHE A 175 11.55 2.19 3.94
C PHE A 175 10.96 3.11 5.01
N LEU A 176 9.85 3.77 4.68
CA LEU A 176 9.07 4.54 5.64
C LEU A 176 8.15 3.58 6.40
N PHE A 177 8.40 3.40 7.70
CA PHE A 177 7.54 2.61 8.57
C PHE A 177 6.10 3.11 8.53
N SER A 178 5.14 2.23 8.81
CA SER A 178 3.74 2.62 8.81
C SER A 178 2.86 1.74 9.70
N ASP A 179 1.95 2.37 10.44
CA ASP A 179 0.77 1.74 11.04
C ASP A 179 -0.36 2.77 11.05
N PHE A 180 -0.83 3.12 9.85
CA PHE A 180 -1.81 4.19 9.63
C PHE A 180 -3.17 3.96 10.30
N LYS A 181 -3.47 2.75 10.81
CA LYS A 181 -4.70 2.50 11.58
C LYS A 181 -4.65 3.08 12.98
N LYS A 182 -3.45 3.40 13.52
CA LYS A 182 -3.27 4.02 14.83
C LYS A 182 -3.88 5.43 14.86
N LYS A 183 -4.10 5.95 16.09
CA LYS A 183 -4.72 7.26 16.34
C LYS A 183 -6.02 7.48 15.53
N ASN A 184 -6.86 6.46 15.46
CA ASN A 184 -8.13 6.47 14.73
C ASN A 184 -7.99 6.64 13.20
N GLY A 185 -6.82 6.39 12.60
CA GLY A 185 -6.61 6.59 11.18
C GLY A 185 -7.55 5.77 10.29
N TYR A 186 -7.90 4.54 10.70
CA TYR A 186 -8.91 3.76 9.98
C TYR A 186 -10.30 4.44 10.04
N LYS A 187 -10.69 4.98 11.19
CA LYS A 187 -11.94 5.75 11.33
C LYS A 187 -11.91 6.98 10.42
N ARG A 188 -10.79 7.74 10.42
CA ARG A 188 -10.63 8.90 9.55
C ARG A 188 -10.74 8.53 8.07
N SER A 189 -10.22 7.38 7.64
CA SER A 189 -10.38 6.89 6.27
C SER A 189 -11.84 6.57 5.89
N ILE A 190 -12.69 6.22 6.87
CA ILE A 190 -14.13 6.06 6.66
C ILE A 190 -14.79 7.43 6.46
N GLU A 191 -14.49 8.38 7.33
CA GLU A 191 -15.00 9.76 7.25
C GLU A 191 -14.64 10.40 5.90
N LEU A 192 -13.37 10.30 5.47
CA LEU A 192 -12.93 10.77 4.16
C LEU A 192 -13.65 10.04 3.00
N SER A 193 -13.94 8.75 3.18
CA SER A 193 -14.67 8.00 2.16
C SER A 193 -16.12 8.48 2.02
N GLU A 194 -16.75 8.89 3.10
CA GLU A 194 -18.10 9.49 3.09
C GLU A 194 -18.05 10.90 2.51
N GLU A 195 -17.08 11.72 2.92
CA GLU A 195 -16.88 13.09 2.46
C GLU A 195 -16.70 13.20 0.94
N TYR A 196 -15.85 12.31 0.37
CA TYR A 196 -15.54 12.30 -1.07
C TYR A 196 -16.33 11.25 -1.87
N GLY A 197 -17.31 10.59 -1.28
CA GLY A 197 -18.13 9.56 -1.93
C GLY A 197 -17.30 8.40 -2.52
N LEU A 198 -16.26 7.91 -1.79
CA LEU A 198 -15.34 6.93 -2.30
C LEU A 198 -15.93 5.52 -2.36
N TYR A 199 -15.63 4.80 -3.42
CA TYR A 199 -15.98 3.40 -3.57
C TYR A 199 -15.26 2.54 -2.54
N ARG A 200 -16.00 2.02 -1.58
CA ARG A 200 -15.48 1.11 -0.54
C ARG A 200 -15.79 -0.34 -0.90
N GLN A 201 -14.78 -1.05 -1.36
CA GLN A 201 -14.86 -2.47 -1.64
C GLN A 201 -14.92 -3.29 -0.33
N ASP A 202 -15.61 -4.42 -0.37
CA ASP A 202 -15.81 -5.33 0.77
C ASP A 202 -14.92 -6.58 0.74
N TYR A 203 -13.94 -6.61 -0.19
CA TYR A 203 -12.94 -7.67 -0.30
C TYR A 203 -11.58 -7.10 -0.75
N CYS A 204 -10.52 -7.87 -0.56
CA CYS A 204 -9.15 -7.42 -0.83
C CYS A 204 -8.87 -7.12 -2.32
N GLY A 205 -9.61 -7.77 -3.23
CA GLY A 205 -9.40 -7.74 -4.68
C GLY A 205 -9.06 -9.12 -5.25
N CYS A 206 -8.46 -10.02 -4.48
CA CYS A 206 -8.12 -11.34 -4.98
C CYS A 206 -9.32 -12.30 -4.97
N VAL A 207 -9.31 -13.26 -5.88
CA VAL A 207 -10.33 -14.30 -6.01
C VAL A 207 -10.62 -15.05 -4.70
N PHE A 208 -9.58 -15.26 -3.88
CA PHE A 208 -9.71 -15.98 -2.60
C PHE A 208 -10.48 -15.17 -1.56
N SER A 209 -10.21 -13.88 -1.43
CA SER A 209 -10.95 -13.01 -0.50
C SER A 209 -12.39 -12.79 -0.97
N LYS A 210 -12.63 -12.76 -2.29
CA LYS A 210 -13.95 -12.70 -2.88
C LYS A 210 -14.75 -13.95 -2.51
N ARG A 211 -14.17 -15.14 -2.72
CA ARG A 211 -14.75 -16.43 -2.33
C ARG A 211 -15.12 -16.48 -0.84
N ASP A 212 -14.22 -16.03 0.03
CA ASP A 212 -14.43 -16.04 1.48
C ASP A 212 -15.55 -15.06 1.90
N ARG A 213 -15.64 -13.90 1.26
CA ARG A 213 -16.75 -12.95 1.43
C ARG A 213 -18.09 -13.57 1.01
N ASP A 214 -18.14 -14.17 -0.18
CA ASP A 214 -19.37 -14.72 -0.74
C ASP A 214 -19.91 -15.87 0.13
N ARG A 215 -19.04 -16.74 0.62
CA ARG A 215 -19.41 -17.79 1.60
C ARG A 215 -20.02 -17.21 2.89
N LYS A 216 -19.45 -16.12 3.43
CA LYS A 216 -20.00 -15.45 4.63
C LYS A 216 -21.38 -14.88 4.37
N ARG A 217 -21.61 -14.28 3.20
CA ARG A 217 -22.91 -13.74 2.80
C ARG A 217 -23.97 -14.84 2.68
N GLU A 218 -23.64 -15.96 2.03
CA GLU A 218 -24.53 -17.12 1.93
C GLU A 218 -24.92 -17.70 3.29
N GLN A 219 -23.96 -17.78 4.22
CA GLN A 219 -24.20 -18.23 5.59
C GLN A 219 -25.08 -17.27 6.40
N ALA A 220 -24.97 -15.97 6.14
CA ALA A 220 -25.81 -14.97 6.80
C ALA A 220 -27.27 -14.98 6.32
N ILE A 221 -27.50 -15.32 5.04
CA ILE A 221 -28.86 -15.44 4.45
C ILE A 221 -29.56 -16.69 4.95
N LYS A 222 -28.82 -17.73 5.33
CA LYS A 222 -29.40 -19.03 5.82
C LYS A 222 -29.74 -19.02 7.32
N LYS A 223 -29.44 -17.96 8.03
CA LYS A 223 -29.80 -17.74 9.44
C LYS A 223 -30.99 -16.80 9.59
#